data_5c1c8a22b2eab87aa3cba9e9e2c63d03
#
_entry.id   5c1c8a22b2eab87aa3cba9e9e2c63d03
#
_cell.length_a   1.000
_cell.length_b   1.000
_cell.length_c   1.000
_cell.angle_alpha   90.00
_cell.angle_beta   90.00
_cell.angle_gamma   90.00
#
_symmetry.space_group_name_H-M   'P 1'
#
loop_
_entity.id
_entity.type
_entity.pdbx_description
1 polymer ?
#
loop_
_entity_poly.entity_id
_entity_poly.type
_entity_poly.pdbx_seq_one_letter_code
_entity_poly.pdbx_strand_id
1 'polypeptide(L)'
;YLKKCIEEIRLYEIAISVKDKNRAIDIYENLNLGGKSLSVFDLILAKASKHTREKGNLFTQIVDNIERDHREEYVLFVEKCSQSQKNSYKDYVADQDKPYSAVGRIGCWDQSQKELSAAYIKALMNLLGIIDHFSEGEQGFRLCDAGKVSDLSSKVTKREYLLQISSEKIYGYVQMACQGLDRSALFLQMRCGIRKIGEIHYNLMWVILGTVFLEEEWFRDNDVLNYMEVWYWSAILSGEFKVEQNRAFIQNLRKVLLEVQNIKESDKKFVKSLCNNILTDKKFADRDIVLMKNPSVYPEEVIGDTICQFYLAETYLDILKPLSEKDGYQRQTLSALNHQVKLQKHHIMPIGSLNAKYKDAGKTTASRRKDNSSPYNSPLNFLLISEKANGLIQNSTLKEYMELCDETVLNNVDIKDHAFADIQKQDLGYQIGDKELQIFLEKRYQDFRNRITTKCRNLLN
;
A
#
# COMPACT_ATOMS: atom_id res chain seq x y z
N TYR A 1 -4.23 -34.29 -42.96
CA TYR A 1 -5.20 -34.16 -41.86
C TYR A 1 -5.42 -32.70 -41.49
N LEU A 2 -4.40 -31.95 -41.08
CA LEU A 2 -4.47 -30.52 -40.66
C LEU A 2 -5.07 -29.63 -41.77
N LYS A 3 -4.69 -29.82 -43.05
CA LYS A 3 -5.25 -29.02 -44.15
C LYS A 3 -6.75 -29.21 -44.27
N LYS A 4 -7.23 -30.46 -44.18
CA LYS A 4 -8.67 -30.78 -44.21
C LYS A 4 -9.42 -30.20 -43.04
N CYS A 5 -8.85 -30.23 -41.81
CA CYS A 5 -9.43 -29.61 -40.62
C CYS A 5 -9.57 -28.08 -40.76
N ILE A 6 -8.57 -27.42 -41.40
CA ILE A 6 -8.62 -25.95 -41.64
C ILE A 6 -9.67 -25.62 -42.72
N GLU A 7 -9.80 -26.42 -43.73
CA GLU A 7 -10.79 -26.22 -44.82
C GLU A 7 -12.24 -26.47 -44.35
N GLU A 8 -12.42 -27.23 -43.25
CA GLU A 8 -13.73 -27.53 -42.67
C GLU A 8 -14.13 -26.52 -41.56
N ILE A 9 -13.26 -25.59 -41.17
CA ILE A 9 -13.58 -24.54 -40.19
C ILE A 9 -14.61 -23.57 -40.79
N ARG A 10 -15.81 -23.55 -40.20
CA ARG A 10 -16.83 -22.56 -40.53
C ARG A 10 -16.74 -21.38 -39.57
N LEU A 11 -16.44 -20.22 -40.11
CA LEU A 11 -16.50 -18.96 -39.36
C LEU A 11 -17.96 -18.45 -39.40
N TYR A 12 -18.53 -18.23 -38.23
CA TYR A 12 -19.85 -17.63 -38.11
C TYR A 12 -19.69 -16.13 -37.85
N GLU A 13 -20.35 -15.32 -38.66
CA GLU A 13 -20.43 -13.89 -38.49
C GLU A 13 -21.80 -13.54 -37.85
N ILE A 14 -21.81 -12.79 -36.77
CA ILE A 14 -23.03 -12.26 -36.17
C ILE A 14 -23.02 -10.75 -36.41
N ALA A 15 -23.83 -10.30 -37.39
CA ALA A 15 -24.01 -8.88 -37.63
C ALA A 15 -24.96 -8.27 -36.61
N ILE A 16 -24.48 -7.27 -35.88
CA ILE A 16 -25.24 -6.56 -34.85
C ILE A 16 -25.36 -5.09 -35.23
N SER A 17 -26.57 -4.53 -35.10
CA SER A 17 -26.78 -3.11 -35.36
C SER A 17 -25.91 -2.23 -34.45
N VAL A 18 -25.39 -1.14 -35.01
CA VAL A 18 -24.61 -0.13 -34.25
C VAL A 18 -25.42 0.43 -33.08
N LYS A 19 -26.75 0.37 -33.12
CA LYS A 19 -27.65 0.80 -32.04
C LYS A 19 -27.68 -0.19 -30.86
N ASP A 20 -27.27 -1.45 -31.05
CA ASP A 20 -27.35 -2.54 -30.08
C ASP A 20 -25.99 -2.89 -29.48
N LYS A 21 -25.16 -1.90 -29.20
CA LYS A 21 -23.78 -2.12 -28.68
C LYS A 21 -23.72 -2.97 -27.41
N ASN A 22 -24.66 -2.80 -26.50
CA ASN A 22 -24.70 -3.59 -25.26
C ASN A 22 -24.98 -5.06 -25.56
N ARG A 23 -25.86 -5.34 -26.51
CA ARG A 23 -26.15 -6.70 -26.98
C ARG A 23 -24.96 -7.35 -27.68
N ALA A 24 -24.13 -6.55 -28.37
CA ALA A 24 -22.88 -7.05 -28.98
C ALA A 24 -21.88 -7.50 -27.87
N ILE A 25 -21.77 -6.75 -26.80
CA ILE A 25 -20.93 -7.09 -25.63
C ILE A 25 -21.44 -8.36 -24.97
N ASP A 26 -22.75 -8.46 -24.71
CA ASP A 26 -23.38 -9.62 -24.07
C ASP A 26 -23.21 -10.89 -24.95
N ILE A 27 -23.35 -10.77 -26.27
CA ILE A 27 -23.14 -11.89 -27.21
C ILE A 27 -21.69 -12.30 -27.22
N TYR A 28 -20.74 -11.34 -27.26
CA TYR A 28 -19.32 -11.62 -27.24
C TYR A 28 -18.89 -12.29 -25.93
N GLU A 29 -19.45 -11.87 -24.80
CA GLU A 29 -19.25 -12.52 -23.49
C GLU A 29 -19.80 -13.95 -23.48
N ASN A 30 -21.03 -14.13 -23.95
CA ASN A 30 -21.66 -15.45 -24.01
C ASN A 30 -20.92 -16.42 -24.94
N LEU A 31 -20.39 -15.97 -26.05
CA LEU A 31 -19.55 -16.78 -26.94
C LEU A 31 -18.22 -17.19 -26.29
N ASN A 32 -17.74 -16.41 -25.32
CA ASN A 32 -16.50 -16.71 -24.57
C ASN A 32 -16.74 -17.51 -23.28
N LEU A 33 -17.98 -17.92 -22.97
CA LEU A 33 -18.31 -18.74 -21.78
C LEU A 33 -17.58 -20.10 -21.73
N GLY A 34 -17.04 -20.58 -22.86
CA GLY A 34 -16.19 -21.78 -22.94
C GLY A 34 -14.70 -21.52 -22.68
N GLY A 35 -14.27 -20.25 -22.50
CA GLY A 35 -12.90 -19.80 -22.28
C GLY A 35 -12.75 -18.96 -21.00
N LYS A 36 -11.62 -18.22 -20.89
CA LYS A 36 -11.37 -17.26 -19.81
C LYS A 36 -12.37 -16.10 -19.95
N SER A 37 -13.16 -15.82 -18.91
CA SER A 37 -14.09 -14.70 -18.91
C SER A 37 -13.35 -13.37 -19.11
N LEU A 38 -13.86 -12.51 -20.00
CA LEU A 38 -13.26 -11.21 -20.28
C LEU A 38 -13.46 -10.25 -19.10
N SER A 39 -12.37 -9.63 -18.71
CA SER A 39 -12.42 -8.55 -17.69
C SER A 39 -13.02 -7.27 -18.30
N VAL A 40 -13.45 -6.34 -17.43
CA VAL A 40 -13.87 -4.99 -17.85
C VAL A 40 -12.76 -4.30 -18.65
N PHE A 41 -11.52 -4.52 -18.27
CA PHE A 41 -10.35 -3.96 -18.95
C PHE A 41 -10.21 -4.50 -20.38
N ASP A 42 -10.35 -5.82 -20.58
CA ASP A 42 -10.30 -6.42 -21.92
C ASP A 42 -11.38 -5.83 -22.85
N LEU A 43 -12.59 -5.62 -22.31
CA LEU A 43 -13.69 -5.01 -23.06
C LEU A 43 -13.43 -3.55 -23.42
N ILE A 44 -12.81 -2.80 -22.51
CA ILE A 44 -12.40 -1.41 -22.76
C ILE A 44 -11.30 -1.37 -23.83
N LEU A 45 -10.31 -2.25 -23.77
CA LEU A 45 -9.28 -2.36 -24.80
C LEU A 45 -9.88 -2.72 -26.18
N ALA A 46 -10.79 -3.68 -26.20
CA ALA A 46 -11.50 -4.07 -27.42
C ALA A 46 -12.33 -2.90 -27.99
N LYS A 47 -13.01 -2.14 -27.13
CA LYS A 47 -13.77 -0.94 -27.52
C LYS A 47 -12.85 0.16 -28.05
N ALA A 48 -11.69 0.34 -27.46
CA ALA A 48 -10.69 1.33 -27.86
C ALA A 48 -9.99 0.96 -29.18
N SER A 49 -9.93 -0.32 -29.53
CA SER A 49 -9.17 -0.82 -30.70
C SER A 49 -9.59 -0.18 -32.03
N LYS A 50 -10.85 0.25 -32.16
CA LYS A 50 -11.33 0.98 -33.35
C LYS A 50 -10.63 2.31 -33.62
N HIS A 51 -10.04 2.94 -32.58
CA HIS A 51 -9.30 4.19 -32.66
C HIS A 51 -7.78 4.00 -32.73
N THR A 52 -7.29 2.77 -32.73
CA THR A 52 -5.84 2.46 -32.72
C THR A 52 -5.07 3.11 -33.89
N ARG A 53 -5.70 3.24 -35.07
CA ARG A 53 -5.05 3.87 -36.25
C ARG A 53 -4.82 5.38 -36.03
N GLU A 54 -5.68 6.05 -35.29
CA GLU A 54 -5.63 7.50 -35.09
C GLU A 54 -4.89 7.87 -33.80
N LYS A 55 -5.10 7.10 -32.73
CA LYS A 55 -4.66 7.43 -31.38
C LYS A 55 -3.59 6.46 -30.81
N GLY A 56 -3.20 5.42 -31.56
CA GLY A 56 -2.31 4.38 -31.08
C GLY A 56 -3.02 3.32 -30.22
N ASN A 57 -2.28 2.31 -29.80
CA ASN A 57 -2.81 1.24 -28.97
C ASN A 57 -2.95 1.70 -27.51
N LEU A 58 -4.14 1.59 -26.92
CA LEU A 58 -4.41 2.04 -25.55
C LEU A 58 -3.56 1.29 -24.52
N PHE A 59 -3.38 -0.02 -24.67
CA PHE A 59 -2.54 -0.82 -23.78
C PHE A 59 -1.08 -0.33 -23.82
N THR A 60 -0.55 -0.09 -25.02
CA THR A 60 0.81 0.45 -25.20
C THR A 60 0.95 1.81 -24.52
N GLN A 61 -0.03 2.71 -24.65
CA GLN A 61 0.01 4.02 -23.99
C GLN A 61 0.04 3.88 -22.46
N ILE A 62 -0.68 2.92 -21.88
CA ILE A 62 -0.64 2.65 -20.44
C ILE A 62 0.76 2.16 -20.04
N VAL A 63 1.32 1.21 -20.77
CA VAL A 63 2.67 0.67 -20.51
C VAL A 63 3.73 1.75 -20.66
N ASP A 64 3.68 2.55 -21.74
CA ASP A 64 4.60 3.67 -21.96
C ASP A 64 4.58 4.69 -20.83
N ASN A 65 3.39 4.96 -20.26
CA ASN A 65 3.29 5.80 -19.06
C ASN A 65 3.96 5.16 -17.84
N ILE A 66 3.87 3.84 -17.65
CA ILE A 66 4.51 3.14 -16.53
C ILE A 66 6.04 3.08 -16.72
N GLU A 67 6.53 2.97 -17.94
CA GLU A 67 7.96 2.85 -18.23
C GLU A 67 8.65 4.21 -18.42
N ARG A 68 7.88 5.30 -18.52
CA ARG A 68 8.41 6.66 -18.68
C ARG A 68 9.14 7.11 -17.41
N ASP A 69 10.11 8.00 -17.60
CA ASP A 69 10.77 8.70 -16.50
C ASP A 69 9.88 9.82 -15.96
N HIS A 70 9.50 9.74 -14.68
CA HIS A 70 8.65 10.72 -14.00
C HIS A 70 9.42 11.59 -12.98
N ARG A 71 10.75 11.48 -12.89
CA ARG A 71 11.54 12.18 -11.86
C ARG A 71 11.33 13.69 -11.85
N GLU A 72 11.17 14.32 -13.00
CA GLU A 72 10.88 15.77 -13.09
C GLU A 72 9.58 16.16 -12.39
N GLU A 73 8.55 15.31 -12.46
CA GLU A 73 7.25 15.54 -11.81
C GLU A 73 7.33 15.42 -10.29
N TYR A 74 8.36 14.71 -9.78
CA TYR A 74 8.50 14.42 -8.35
C TYR A 74 9.25 15.51 -7.56
N VAL A 75 10.02 16.36 -8.22
CA VAL A 75 10.93 17.31 -7.56
C VAL A 75 10.24 18.12 -6.47
N LEU A 76 9.11 18.75 -6.78
CA LEU A 76 8.41 19.62 -5.83
C LEU A 76 7.74 18.85 -4.68
N PHE A 77 7.33 17.61 -4.92
CA PHE A 77 6.87 16.71 -3.86
C PHE A 77 8.01 16.33 -2.92
N VAL A 78 9.17 15.95 -3.46
CA VAL A 78 10.34 15.54 -2.68
C VAL A 78 10.83 16.69 -1.79
N GLU A 79 10.75 17.93 -2.23
CA GLU A 79 11.07 19.11 -1.42
C GLU A 79 10.22 19.22 -0.14
N LYS A 80 9.02 18.65 -0.12
CA LYS A 80 8.13 18.61 1.05
C LYS A 80 8.36 17.43 1.97
N CYS A 81 9.27 16.53 1.64
CA CYS A 81 9.59 15.34 2.42
C CYS A 81 10.62 15.62 3.52
N SER A 82 10.75 14.72 4.50
CA SER A 82 11.78 14.80 5.54
C SER A 82 13.17 14.64 4.95
N GLN A 83 14.21 15.05 5.71
CA GLN A 83 15.59 14.94 5.22
C GLN A 83 16.00 13.49 4.93
N SER A 84 15.56 12.52 5.74
CA SER A 84 15.83 11.10 5.49
C SER A 84 15.17 10.60 4.19
N GLN A 85 13.95 11.04 3.92
CA GLN A 85 13.25 10.72 2.68
C GLN A 85 13.91 11.36 1.45
N LYS A 86 14.37 12.62 1.57
CA LYS A 86 15.14 13.30 0.51
C LYS A 86 16.46 12.58 0.19
N ASN A 87 17.18 12.16 1.21
CA ASN A 87 18.41 11.39 1.04
C ASN A 87 18.11 10.06 0.34
N SER A 88 17.07 9.36 0.80
CA SER A 88 16.64 8.10 0.18
C SER A 88 16.23 8.28 -1.28
N TYR A 89 15.51 9.35 -1.60
CA TYR A 89 15.14 9.66 -2.99
C TYR A 89 16.38 9.93 -3.84
N LYS A 90 17.32 10.72 -3.35
CA LYS A 90 18.57 11.00 -4.04
C LYS A 90 19.32 9.70 -4.35
N ASP A 91 19.55 8.86 -3.32
CA ASP A 91 20.37 7.66 -3.44
C ASP A 91 19.75 6.57 -4.34
N TYR A 92 18.41 6.44 -4.34
CA TYR A 92 17.73 5.32 -4.99
C TYR A 92 16.86 5.69 -6.18
N VAL A 93 16.68 6.97 -6.45
CA VAL A 93 15.84 7.47 -7.55
C VAL A 93 16.60 8.48 -8.40
N ALA A 94 17.03 9.62 -7.83
CA ALA A 94 17.59 10.73 -8.61
C ALA A 94 18.91 10.35 -9.28
N ASP A 95 19.79 9.68 -8.56
CA ASP A 95 21.14 9.32 -9.01
C ASP A 95 21.19 7.99 -9.84
N GLN A 96 20.03 7.45 -10.23
CA GLN A 96 19.96 6.24 -11.04
C GLN A 96 19.97 6.55 -12.55
N ASP A 97 20.70 5.77 -13.33
CA ASP A 97 20.79 5.92 -14.80
C ASP A 97 19.50 5.54 -15.53
N LYS A 98 18.68 4.66 -14.93
CA LYS A 98 17.45 4.14 -15.55
C LYS A 98 16.27 5.06 -15.30
N PRO A 99 15.32 5.17 -16.24
CA PRO A 99 14.04 5.83 -15.99
C PRO A 99 13.37 5.31 -14.71
N TYR A 100 12.72 6.21 -14.00
CA TYR A 100 12.01 5.89 -12.78
C TYR A 100 10.54 6.28 -12.86
N SER A 101 9.68 5.30 -12.58
CA SER A 101 8.25 5.45 -12.37
C SER A 101 7.88 4.75 -11.07
N ALA A 102 7.14 5.41 -10.21
CA ALA A 102 6.75 4.84 -8.92
C ALA A 102 5.83 3.62 -9.08
N VAL A 103 4.87 3.66 -10.00
CA VAL A 103 4.00 2.52 -10.32
C VAL A 103 4.79 1.34 -10.92
N GLY A 104 5.77 1.61 -11.79
CA GLY A 104 6.67 0.57 -12.31
C GLY A 104 7.48 -0.07 -11.18
N ARG A 105 7.97 0.74 -10.25
CA ARG A 105 8.84 0.29 -9.15
C ARG A 105 8.11 -0.57 -8.11
N ILE A 106 6.84 -0.29 -7.81
CA ILE A 106 6.04 -1.15 -6.92
C ILE A 106 5.53 -2.43 -7.59
N GLY A 107 5.79 -2.63 -8.88
CA GLY A 107 5.46 -3.87 -9.60
C GLY A 107 4.08 -3.86 -10.24
N CYS A 108 3.63 -2.72 -10.77
CA CYS A 108 2.38 -2.65 -11.54
C CYS A 108 2.49 -3.27 -12.93
N TRP A 109 3.70 -3.39 -13.47
CA TRP A 109 4.01 -3.96 -14.76
C TRP A 109 5.08 -5.04 -14.67
N ASP A 110 4.80 -6.22 -15.18
CA ASP A 110 5.76 -7.31 -15.34
C ASP A 110 6.22 -7.37 -16.81
N GLN A 111 7.44 -6.86 -17.06
CA GLN A 111 8.03 -6.88 -18.41
C GLN A 111 8.25 -8.29 -18.95
N SER A 112 8.50 -9.26 -18.06
CA SER A 112 8.78 -10.64 -18.47
C SER A 112 7.54 -11.36 -18.97
N GLN A 113 6.40 -11.12 -18.33
CA GLN A 113 5.11 -11.70 -18.68
C GLN A 113 4.30 -10.79 -19.62
N LYS A 114 4.70 -9.52 -19.80
CA LYS A 114 3.94 -8.47 -20.48
C LYS A 114 2.53 -8.31 -19.93
N GLU A 115 2.42 -8.32 -18.61
CA GLU A 115 1.15 -8.22 -17.90
C GLU A 115 1.13 -7.06 -16.90
N LEU A 116 0.00 -6.35 -16.87
CA LEU A 116 -0.33 -5.40 -15.81
C LEU A 116 -0.87 -6.14 -14.59
N SER A 117 -0.48 -5.74 -13.39
CA SER A 117 -1.05 -6.32 -12.19
C SER A 117 -2.56 -6.06 -12.10
N ALA A 118 -3.30 -7.05 -11.60
CA ALA A 118 -4.75 -6.94 -11.43
C ALA A 118 -5.16 -5.76 -10.52
N ALA A 119 -4.34 -5.47 -9.50
CA ALA A 119 -4.57 -4.34 -8.60
C ALA A 119 -4.41 -3.00 -9.31
N TYR A 120 -3.40 -2.85 -10.18
CA TYR A 120 -3.23 -1.65 -11.01
C TYR A 120 -4.38 -1.46 -11.98
N ILE A 121 -4.75 -2.51 -12.71
CA ILE A 121 -5.89 -2.46 -13.64
C ILE A 121 -7.16 -2.02 -12.92
N LYS A 122 -7.44 -2.60 -11.74
CA LYS A 122 -8.62 -2.24 -10.96
C LYS A 122 -8.59 -0.78 -10.49
N ALA A 123 -7.43 -0.30 -10.03
CA ALA A 123 -7.25 1.10 -9.64
C ALA A 123 -7.45 2.05 -10.82
N LEU A 124 -6.83 1.74 -11.97
CA LEU A 124 -6.94 2.52 -13.20
C LEU A 124 -8.39 2.63 -13.68
N MET A 125 -9.11 1.51 -13.71
CA MET A 125 -10.53 1.50 -14.12
C MET A 125 -11.39 2.34 -13.19
N ASN A 126 -11.22 2.20 -11.88
CA ASN A 126 -11.95 3.01 -10.91
C ASN A 126 -11.65 4.51 -11.07
N LEU A 127 -10.39 4.86 -11.30
CA LEU A 127 -9.98 6.25 -11.48
C LEU A 127 -10.53 6.83 -12.79
N LEU A 128 -10.58 6.07 -13.88
CA LEU A 128 -11.24 6.49 -15.13
C LEU A 128 -12.73 6.79 -14.92
N GLY A 129 -13.44 5.97 -14.14
CA GLY A 129 -14.84 6.24 -13.81
C GLY A 129 -15.03 7.52 -12.99
N ILE A 130 -14.11 7.80 -12.07
CA ILE A 130 -14.11 9.04 -11.28
C ILE A 130 -13.83 10.25 -12.19
N ILE A 131 -12.81 10.17 -13.04
CA ILE A 131 -12.47 11.24 -13.98
C ILE A 131 -13.68 11.54 -14.89
N ASP A 132 -14.35 10.52 -15.41
CA ASP A 132 -15.53 10.70 -16.24
C ASP A 132 -16.65 11.44 -15.49
N HIS A 133 -16.92 11.05 -14.25
CA HIS A 133 -17.91 11.72 -13.39
C HIS A 133 -17.61 13.19 -13.18
N PHE A 134 -16.35 13.53 -12.90
CA PHE A 134 -15.93 14.92 -12.70
C PHE A 134 -15.72 15.71 -14.00
N SER A 135 -15.66 15.04 -15.15
CA SER A 135 -15.51 15.67 -16.49
C SER A 135 -16.83 15.92 -17.20
N GLU A 136 -17.97 15.57 -16.61
CA GLU A 136 -19.27 15.81 -17.22
C GLU A 136 -19.60 17.33 -17.27
N GLY A 137 -20.07 17.78 -18.44
CA GLY A 137 -20.44 19.17 -18.70
C GLY A 137 -19.42 19.97 -19.52
N GLU A 138 -19.78 21.23 -19.86
CA GLU A 138 -18.98 22.10 -20.75
C GLU A 138 -17.66 22.60 -20.13
N GLN A 139 -17.53 22.52 -18.80
CA GLN A 139 -16.38 23.09 -18.06
C GLN A 139 -15.16 22.16 -17.94
N GLY A 140 -15.26 20.92 -18.45
CA GLY A 140 -14.18 19.93 -18.35
C GLY A 140 -13.99 19.35 -16.95
N PHE A 141 -12.83 18.71 -16.74
CA PHE A 141 -12.50 18.04 -15.46
C PHE A 141 -12.28 19.06 -14.32
N ARG A 142 -13.01 18.86 -13.19
CA ARG A 142 -12.87 19.68 -11.97
C ARG A 142 -13.24 18.86 -10.74
N LEU A 143 -12.27 18.58 -9.88
CA LEU A 143 -12.51 17.94 -8.58
C LEU A 143 -13.19 18.86 -7.56
N CYS A 144 -13.10 20.18 -7.76
CA CYS A 144 -13.60 21.20 -6.83
C CYS A 144 -15.10 21.54 -7.00
N ASP A 145 -15.86 20.80 -7.80
CA ASP A 145 -17.29 21.01 -7.93
C ASP A 145 -18.05 20.31 -6.77
N ALA A 146 -18.52 21.11 -5.80
CA ALA A 146 -19.21 20.62 -4.63
C ALA A 146 -20.49 19.82 -4.97
N GLY A 147 -21.19 20.17 -6.06
CA GLY A 147 -22.33 19.45 -6.57
C GLY A 147 -21.94 18.04 -7.02
N LYS A 148 -20.91 17.94 -7.85
CA LYS A 148 -20.37 16.64 -8.31
C LYS A 148 -19.82 15.80 -7.19
N VAL A 149 -19.16 16.40 -6.18
CA VAL A 149 -18.73 15.67 -4.98
C VAL A 149 -19.94 15.08 -4.23
N SER A 150 -21.02 15.86 -4.09
CA SER A 150 -22.23 15.36 -3.41
C SER A 150 -22.94 14.26 -4.17
N ASP A 151 -22.91 14.27 -5.50
CA ASP A 151 -23.56 13.30 -6.38
C ASP A 151 -22.71 12.04 -6.63
N LEU A 152 -21.44 12.05 -6.23
CA LEU A 152 -20.55 10.91 -6.38
C LEU A 152 -21.13 9.67 -5.70
N SER A 153 -21.24 8.57 -6.40
CA SER A 153 -21.78 7.31 -5.87
C SER A 153 -20.96 6.11 -6.32
N SER A 154 -21.18 4.95 -5.70
CA SER A 154 -20.48 3.71 -6.07
C SER A 154 -20.78 3.24 -7.50
N LYS A 155 -21.71 3.88 -8.20
CA LYS A 155 -22.00 3.58 -9.61
C LYS A 155 -20.80 3.82 -10.51
N VAL A 156 -19.97 4.85 -10.22
CA VAL A 156 -18.81 5.24 -11.04
C VAL A 156 -17.74 4.14 -11.16
N THR A 157 -17.70 3.21 -10.22
CA THR A 157 -16.76 2.08 -10.21
C THR A 157 -17.39 0.77 -10.70
N LYS A 158 -18.67 0.80 -11.06
CA LYS A 158 -19.37 -0.39 -11.55
C LYS A 158 -19.06 -0.65 -13.02
N ARG A 159 -19.05 -1.95 -13.36
CA ARG A 159 -18.82 -2.43 -14.73
C ARG A 159 -19.69 -1.71 -15.76
N GLU A 160 -20.99 -1.60 -15.47
CA GLU A 160 -21.96 -1.01 -16.39
C GLU A 160 -21.64 0.45 -16.70
N TYR A 161 -21.22 1.21 -15.70
CA TYR A 161 -20.80 2.60 -15.87
C TYR A 161 -19.52 2.70 -16.72
N LEU A 162 -18.49 1.92 -16.36
CA LEU A 162 -17.20 1.92 -17.05
C LEU A 162 -17.34 1.56 -18.54
N LEU A 163 -18.20 0.61 -18.86
CA LEU A 163 -18.49 0.22 -20.25
C LEU A 163 -19.28 1.26 -21.03
N GLN A 164 -19.95 2.22 -20.37
CA GLN A 164 -20.63 3.34 -21.03
C GLN A 164 -19.69 4.48 -21.44
N ILE A 165 -18.54 4.63 -20.78
CA ILE A 165 -17.54 5.68 -21.13
C ILE A 165 -17.12 5.49 -22.59
N SER A 166 -17.19 6.56 -23.40
CA SER A 166 -16.81 6.48 -24.80
C SER A 166 -15.30 6.24 -24.96
N SER A 167 -14.89 5.62 -26.04
CA SER A 167 -13.46 5.38 -26.29
C SER A 167 -12.67 6.66 -26.43
N GLU A 168 -13.26 7.71 -27.00
CA GLU A 168 -12.66 9.04 -27.11
C GLU A 168 -12.33 9.61 -25.73
N LYS A 169 -13.27 9.51 -24.79
CA LYS A 169 -13.08 9.94 -23.40
C LYS A 169 -12.01 9.10 -22.71
N ILE A 170 -12.00 7.76 -22.90
CA ILE A 170 -10.99 6.88 -22.31
C ILE A 170 -9.58 7.31 -22.76
N TYR A 171 -9.37 7.58 -24.05
CA TYR A 171 -8.10 8.09 -24.55
C TYR A 171 -7.73 9.46 -23.97
N GLY A 172 -8.73 10.33 -23.74
CA GLY A 172 -8.52 11.62 -23.11
C GLY A 172 -8.15 11.53 -21.62
N TYR A 173 -8.62 10.49 -20.90
CA TYR A 173 -8.46 10.37 -19.45
C TYR A 173 -7.31 9.48 -19.02
N VAL A 174 -6.87 8.54 -19.88
CA VAL A 174 -5.91 7.50 -19.49
C VAL A 174 -4.58 8.06 -18.99
N GLN A 175 -4.05 9.08 -19.63
CA GLN A 175 -2.79 9.71 -19.22
C GLN A 175 -2.93 10.35 -17.83
N MET A 176 -3.99 11.12 -17.59
CA MET A 176 -4.28 11.72 -16.28
C MET A 176 -4.45 10.65 -15.20
N ALA A 177 -5.17 9.57 -15.50
CA ALA A 177 -5.34 8.46 -14.57
C ALA A 177 -4.01 7.78 -14.22
N CYS A 178 -3.16 7.50 -15.21
CA CYS A 178 -1.83 6.94 -14.99
C CYS A 178 -0.96 7.87 -14.14
N GLN A 179 -0.96 9.18 -14.39
CA GLN A 179 -0.24 10.17 -13.58
C GLN A 179 -0.73 10.22 -12.14
N GLY A 180 -2.05 10.23 -11.91
CA GLY A 180 -2.61 10.22 -10.56
C GLY A 180 -2.19 8.97 -9.78
N LEU A 181 -2.19 7.80 -10.42
CA LEU A 181 -1.72 6.56 -9.80
C LEU A 181 -0.21 6.57 -9.55
N ASP A 182 0.58 7.12 -10.45
CA ASP A 182 2.03 7.19 -10.29
C ASP A 182 2.42 8.13 -9.15
N ARG A 183 1.85 9.33 -9.08
CA ARG A 183 2.04 10.28 -7.97
C ARG A 183 1.64 9.67 -6.63
N SER A 184 0.51 8.95 -6.59
CA SER A 184 0.05 8.28 -5.38
C SER A 184 0.94 7.08 -4.98
N ALA A 185 1.53 6.37 -5.95
CA ALA A 185 2.51 5.33 -5.69
C ALA A 185 3.79 5.91 -5.08
N LEU A 186 4.30 7.03 -5.58
CA LEU A 186 5.44 7.73 -4.98
C LEU A 186 5.14 8.18 -3.54
N PHE A 187 3.97 8.76 -3.32
CA PHE A 187 3.51 9.15 -1.98
C PHE A 187 3.50 7.94 -1.03
N LEU A 188 2.93 6.82 -1.45
CA LEU A 188 2.88 5.58 -0.67
C LEU A 188 4.28 5.03 -0.36
N GLN A 189 5.20 5.07 -1.32
CA GLN A 189 6.58 4.65 -1.11
C GLN A 189 7.29 5.57 -0.09
N MET A 190 7.23 6.87 -0.30
CA MET A 190 8.03 7.81 0.48
C MET A 190 7.46 8.11 1.86
N ARG A 191 6.13 8.22 2.00
CA ARG A 191 5.47 8.60 3.25
C ARG A 191 4.82 7.44 4.00
N CYS A 192 4.52 6.33 3.31
CA CYS A 192 3.80 5.20 3.90
C CYS A 192 4.57 3.87 3.90
N GLY A 193 5.83 3.85 3.45
CA GLY A 193 6.69 2.68 3.54
C GLY A 193 6.27 1.50 2.64
N ILE A 194 5.45 1.75 1.59
CA ILE A 194 4.99 0.73 0.63
C ILE A 194 6.09 0.45 -0.40
N ARG A 195 6.52 -0.81 -0.52
CA ARG A 195 7.55 -1.24 -1.48
C ARG A 195 7.00 -1.96 -2.70
N LYS A 196 5.87 -2.62 -2.54
CA LYS A 196 5.28 -3.47 -3.59
C LYS A 196 3.77 -3.27 -3.62
N ILE A 197 3.19 -3.44 -4.80
CA ILE A 197 1.74 -3.31 -4.99
C ILE A 197 0.94 -4.28 -4.09
N GLY A 198 1.47 -5.47 -3.81
CA GLY A 198 0.84 -6.44 -2.90
C GLY A 198 0.79 -6.00 -1.44
N GLU A 199 1.51 -4.95 -1.05
CA GLU A 199 1.48 -4.37 0.30
C GLU A 199 0.37 -3.31 0.46
N ILE A 200 -0.34 -2.97 -0.62
CA ILE A 200 -1.51 -2.09 -0.61
C ILE A 200 -2.74 -2.94 -0.28
N HIS A 201 -3.07 -3.08 1.00
CA HIS A 201 -4.15 -3.98 1.46
C HIS A 201 -5.54 -3.58 0.94
N TYR A 202 -5.79 -2.28 0.81
CA TYR A 202 -7.06 -1.74 0.33
C TYR A 202 -6.87 -0.93 -0.95
N ASN A 203 -7.07 -1.56 -2.10
CA ASN A 203 -6.89 -0.93 -3.41
C ASN A 203 -7.68 0.37 -3.56
N LEU A 204 -8.88 0.46 -2.94
CA LEU A 204 -9.72 1.67 -2.97
C LEU A 204 -9.10 2.86 -2.23
N MET A 205 -8.23 2.63 -1.23
CA MET A 205 -7.45 3.71 -0.61
C MET A 205 -6.44 4.31 -1.60
N TRP A 206 -5.81 3.46 -2.41
CA TRP A 206 -4.91 3.93 -3.48
C TRP A 206 -5.66 4.77 -4.52
N VAL A 207 -6.90 4.38 -4.88
CA VAL A 207 -7.75 5.15 -5.79
C VAL A 207 -8.09 6.53 -5.20
N ILE A 208 -8.35 6.65 -3.89
CA ILE A 208 -8.58 7.95 -3.24
C ILE A 208 -7.34 8.83 -3.35
N LEU A 209 -6.16 8.31 -3.04
CA LEU A 209 -4.89 9.03 -3.21
C LEU A 209 -4.69 9.45 -4.66
N GLY A 210 -4.89 8.52 -5.61
CA GLY A 210 -4.81 8.79 -7.04
C GLY A 210 -5.77 9.88 -7.49
N THR A 211 -6.99 9.90 -6.95
CA THR A 211 -7.98 10.94 -7.26
C THR A 211 -7.52 12.32 -6.76
N VAL A 212 -7.06 12.42 -5.52
CA VAL A 212 -6.56 13.69 -4.97
C VAL A 212 -5.38 14.21 -5.79
N PHE A 213 -4.46 13.33 -6.17
CA PHE A 213 -3.25 13.69 -6.90
C PHE A 213 -3.42 13.80 -8.44
N LEU A 214 -4.67 13.73 -8.95
CA LEU A 214 -4.99 14.22 -10.29
C LEU A 214 -4.72 15.72 -10.39
N GLU A 215 -5.00 16.47 -9.32
CA GLU A 215 -4.65 17.87 -9.21
C GLU A 215 -3.16 18.01 -8.84
N GLU A 216 -2.40 18.54 -9.77
CA GLU A 216 -0.95 18.71 -9.62
C GLU A 216 -0.60 19.66 -8.47
N GLU A 217 -1.39 20.71 -8.28
CA GLU A 217 -1.23 21.65 -7.18
C GLU A 217 -1.37 20.97 -5.82
N TRP A 218 -2.32 20.05 -5.67
CA TRP A 218 -2.50 19.29 -4.44
C TRP A 218 -1.36 18.31 -4.16
N PHE A 219 -0.78 17.72 -5.21
CA PHE A 219 0.40 16.87 -5.08
C PHE A 219 1.66 17.64 -4.65
N ARG A 220 1.67 18.95 -4.81
CA ARG A 220 2.76 19.87 -4.42
C ARG A 220 2.48 20.63 -3.13
N ASP A 221 1.26 20.60 -2.62
CA ASP A 221 0.85 21.33 -1.42
C ASP A 221 1.14 20.48 -0.17
N ASN A 222 1.98 21.05 0.73
CA ASN A 222 2.40 20.36 1.95
C ASN A 222 1.23 20.07 2.89
N ASP A 223 0.23 20.94 2.97
CA ASP A 223 -0.93 20.76 3.86
C ASP A 223 -1.80 19.60 3.35
N VAL A 224 -1.96 19.48 2.02
CA VAL A 224 -2.66 18.35 1.39
C VAL A 224 -1.89 17.05 1.60
N LEU A 225 -0.58 17.05 1.37
CA LEU A 225 0.27 15.88 1.58
C LEU A 225 0.22 15.39 3.03
N ASN A 226 0.31 16.30 3.99
CA ASN A 226 0.22 15.99 5.41
C ASN A 226 -1.17 15.46 5.78
N TYR A 227 -2.23 16.08 5.27
CA TYR A 227 -3.60 15.62 5.44
C TYR A 227 -3.79 14.20 4.91
N MET A 228 -3.30 13.90 3.70
CA MET A 228 -3.43 12.58 3.08
C MET A 228 -2.62 11.51 3.82
N GLU A 229 -1.47 11.86 4.39
CA GLU A 229 -0.69 10.94 5.22
C GLU A 229 -1.44 10.60 6.51
N VAL A 230 -2.02 11.59 7.19
CA VAL A 230 -2.86 11.35 8.37
C VAL A 230 -4.09 10.54 8.03
N TRP A 231 -4.76 10.87 6.92
CA TRP A 231 -5.91 10.09 6.44
C TRP A 231 -5.53 8.63 6.20
N TYR A 232 -4.41 8.37 5.50
CA TYR A 232 -3.97 7.01 5.18
C TYR A 232 -3.76 6.17 6.44
N TRP A 233 -2.93 6.64 7.38
CA TRP A 233 -2.65 5.92 8.61
C TRP A 233 -3.89 5.74 9.50
N SER A 234 -4.71 6.79 9.59
CA SER A 234 -5.91 6.75 10.42
C SER A 234 -6.98 5.82 9.85
N ALA A 235 -7.23 5.86 8.55
CA ALA A 235 -8.26 5.05 7.91
C ALA A 235 -7.92 3.54 7.96
N ILE A 236 -6.64 3.18 7.76
CA ILE A 236 -6.23 1.77 7.80
C ILE A 236 -6.23 1.22 9.23
N LEU A 237 -5.76 1.99 10.23
CA LEU A 237 -5.66 1.54 11.63
C LEU A 237 -6.96 1.71 12.43
N SER A 238 -7.94 2.44 11.94
CA SER A 238 -9.30 2.48 12.50
C SER A 238 -10.22 1.39 11.96
N GLY A 239 -9.80 0.65 10.90
CA GLY A 239 -10.64 -0.37 10.26
C GLY A 239 -11.70 0.18 9.33
N GLU A 240 -11.58 1.43 8.86
CA GLU A 240 -12.55 2.11 8.00
C GLU A 240 -12.87 1.31 6.73
N PHE A 241 -11.88 0.59 6.18
CA PHE A 241 -12.02 -0.22 4.96
C PHE A 241 -12.21 -1.72 5.22
N LYS A 242 -12.40 -2.15 6.48
CA LYS A 242 -12.56 -3.57 6.81
C LYS A 242 -13.81 -4.20 6.20
N VAL A 243 -14.94 -3.51 6.30
CA VAL A 243 -16.24 -3.96 5.82
C VAL A 243 -16.85 -2.93 4.88
N GLU A 244 -17.73 -3.39 3.96
CA GLU A 244 -18.42 -2.51 3.00
C GLU A 244 -17.49 -1.55 2.24
N GLN A 245 -16.37 -2.05 1.76
CA GLN A 245 -15.28 -1.23 1.18
C GLN A 245 -15.77 -0.21 0.14
N ASN A 246 -16.75 -0.56 -0.70
CA ASN A 246 -17.28 0.38 -1.71
C ASN A 246 -18.05 1.56 -1.07
N ARG A 247 -18.74 1.32 0.04
CA ARG A 247 -19.42 2.38 0.80
C ARG A 247 -18.41 3.27 1.50
N ALA A 248 -17.45 2.65 2.21
CA ALA A 248 -16.35 3.36 2.86
C ALA A 248 -15.57 4.21 1.86
N PHE A 249 -15.27 3.68 0.67
CA PHE A 249 -14.61 4.39 -0.41
C PHE A 249 -15.30 5.69 -0.80
N ILE A 250 -16.60 5.63 -1.14
CA ILE A 250 -17.35 6.82 -1.56
C ILE A 250 -17.47 7.83 -0.42
N GLN A 251 -17.73 7.36 0.81
CA GLN A 251 -17.83 8.24 1.97
C GLN A 251 -16.50 8.95 2.28
N ASN A 252 -15.40 8.22 2.23
CA ASN A 252 -14.06 8.78 2.44
C ASN A 252 -13.70 9.74 1.32
N LEU A 253 -13.88 9.36 0.05
CA LEU A 253 -13.54 10.21 -1.09
C LEU A 253 -14.28 11.54 -1.04
N ARG A 254 -15.61 11.52 -0.79
CA ARG A 254 -16.39 12.77 -0.63
C ARG A 254 -15.86 13.66 0.48
N LYS A 255 -15.62 13.11 1.68
CA LYS A 255 -15.16 13.88 2.83
C LYS A 255 -13.74 14.42 2.62
N VAL A 256 -12.85 13.60 2.06
CA VAL A 256 -11.49 14.00 1.70
C VAL A 256 -11.51 15.16 0.72
N LEU A 257 -12.26 15.05 -0.39
CA LEU A 257 -12.33 16.12 -1.39
C LEU A 257 -12.86 17.41 -0.79
N LEU A 258 -13.93 17.36 0.03
CA LEU A 258 -14.50 18.55 0.67
C LEU A 258 -13.51 19.24 1.63
N GLU A 259 -12.69 18.47 2.38
CA GLU A 259 -11.70 19.06 3.28
C GLU A 259 -10.44 19.54 2.54
N VAL A 260 -10.00 18.82 1.51
CA VAL A 260 -8.81 19.19 0.72
C VAL A 260 -9.04 20.44 -0.12
N GLN A 261 -10.23 20.61 -0.71
CA GLN A 261 -10.58 21.82 -1.47
C GLN A 261 -10.36 23.10 -0.69
N ASN A 262 -10.58 23.07 0.61
CA ASN A 262 -10.46 24.20 1.53
C ASN A 262 -9.45 23.91 2.64
N ILE A 263 -8.34 23.28 2.30
CA ILE A 263 -7.40 22.69 3.27
C ILE A 263 -6.90 23.69 4.33
N LYS A 264 -6.71 24.96 3.96
CA LYS A 264 -6.23 26.03 4.84
C LYS A 264 -7.31 26.54 5.80
N GLU A 265 -8.58 26.48 5.37
CA GLU A 265 -9.74 26.99 6.13
C GLU A 265 -10.50 25.84 6.82
N SER A 266 -10.23 24.62 6.42
CA SER A 266 -10.91 23.43 6.96
C SER A 266 -10.49 23.14 8.40
N ASP A 267 -11.46 22.87 9.26
CA ASP A 267 -11.22 22.33 10.61
C ASP A 267 -10.63 20.91 10.58
N LYS A 268 -10.56 20.27 9.41
CA LYS A 268 -10.07 18.89 9.22
C LYS A 268 -10.78 17.88 10.15
N LYS A 269 -12.09 18.07 10.38
CA LYS A 269 -12.89 17.31 11.36
C LYS A 269 -12.93 15.83 11.05
N PHE A 270 -13.05 15.49 9.76
CA PHE A 270 -13.15 14.10 9.34
C PHE A 270 -11.86 13.32 9.67
N VAL A 271 -10.72 13.82 9.22
CA VAL A 271 -9.45 13.14 9.46
C VAL A 271 -9.05 13.12 10.92
N LYS A 272 -9.35 14.19 11.68
CA LYS A 272 -9.17 14.23 13.14
C LYS A 272 -10.02 13.16 13.85
N SER A 273 -11.26 12.96 13.41
CA SER A 273 -12.12 11.89 13.94
C SER A 273 -11.54 10.51 13.68
N LEU A 274 -11.04 10.24 12.47
CA LEU A 274 -10.36 8.98 12.17
C LEU A 274 -9.11 8.77 13.03
N CYS A 275 -8.31 9.82 13.24
CA CYS A 275 -7.10 9.76 14.05
C CYS A 275 -7.42 9.35 15.51
N ASN A 276 -8.53 9.82 16.07
CA ASN A 276 -8.97 9.43 17.42
C ASN A 276 -9.37 7.94 17.52
N ASN A 277 -9.71 7.32 16.39
CA ASN A 277 -10.14 5.93 16.31
C ASN A 277 -9.01 4.94 16.03
N ILE A 278 -7.76 5.40 15.90
CA ILE A 278 -6.60 4.54 15.69
C ILE A 278 -6.49 3.49 16.79
N LEU A 279 -6.52 2.22 16.43
CA LEU A 279 -6.39 1.05 17.31
C LEU A 279 -7.41 1.02 18.46
N THR A 280 -8.66 1.43 18.20
CA THR A 280 -9.74 1.41 19.19
C THR A 280 -10.93 0.55 18.78
N ASP A 281 -11.01 0.08 17.54
CA ASP A 281 -12.13 -0.74 17.09
C ASP A 281 -12.11 -2.13 17.73
N LYS A 282 -13.13 -2.43 18.56
CA LYS A 282 -13.25 -3.64 19.36
C LYS A 282 -13.36 -4.95 18.56
N LYS A 283 -13.61 -4.87 17.27
CA LYS A 283 -13.74 -6.03 16.37
C LYS A 283 -12.56 -6.17 15.42
N PHE A 284 -11.73 -5.15 15.30
CA PHE A 284 -10.67 -5.08 14.32
C PHE A 284 -9.29 -4.96 14.94
N ALA A 285 -9.07 -3.96 15.79
CA ALA A 285 -7.74 -3.58 16.23
C ALA A 285 -7.75 -2.85 17.58
N ASP A 286 -8.58 -3.26 18.54
CA ASP A 286 -8.44 -2.71 19.87
C ASP A 286 -7.19 -3.27 20.58
N ARG A 287 -6.90 -2.73 21.75
CA ARG A 287 -5.74 -3.13 22.55
C ARG A 287 -5.70 -4.63 22.82
N ASP A 288 -6.82 -5.25 23.17
CA ASP A 288 -6.84 -6.67 23.56
C ASP A 288 -6.65 -7.60 22.37
N ILE A 289 -7.14 -7.20 21.19
CA ILE A 289 -6.90 -7.91 19.92
C ILE A 289 -5.41 -7.80 19.54
N VAL A 290 -4.85 -6.60 19.52
CA VAL A 290 -3.46 -6.38 19.09
C VAL A 290 -2.45 -7.03 20.05
N LEU A 291 -2.76 -7.04 21.36
CA LEU A 291 -1.98 -7.75 22.38
C LEU A 291 -2.22 -9.26 22.41
N MET A 292 -3.17 -9.76 21.61
CA MET A 292 -3.53 -11.18 21.54
C MET A 292 -3.89 -11.78 22.92
N LYS A 293 -4.65 -11.02 23.74
CA LYS A 293 -5.09 -11.48 25.05
C LYS A 293 -6.14 -12.58 25.00
N ASN A 294 -6.91 -12.64 23.92
CA ASN A 294 -7.89 -13.69 23.67
C ASN A 294 -7.39 -14.62 22.55
N PRO A 295 -7.10 -15.89 22.82
CA PRO A 295 -6.58 -16.80 21.82
C PRO A 295 -7.58 -17.16 20.71
N SER A 296 -8.84 -16.76 20.84
CA SER A 296 -9.89 -16.96 19.83
C SER A 296 -10.08 -15.77 18.88
N VAL A 297 -9.40 -14.65 19.13
CA VAL A 297 -9.51 -13.44 18.31
C VAL A 297 -8.12 -12.97 17.93
N TYR A 298 -7.86 -12.93 16.62
CA TYR A 298 -6.54 -12.57 16.09
C TYR A 298 -6.61 -11.22 15.38
N PRO A 299 -5.53 -10.42 15.47
CA PRO A 299 -5.39 -9.23 14.63
C PRO A 299 -5.26 -9.66 13.17
N GLU A 300 -5.92 -8.92 12.28
CA GLU A 300 -5.77 -9.13 10.85
C GLU A 300 -4.34 -8.80 10.40
N GLU A 301 -3.86 -9.48 9.34
CA GLU A 301 -2.51 -9.30 8.80
C GLU A 301 -2.21 -7.82 8.46
N VAL A 302 -3.23 -7.08 7.99
CA VAL A 302 -3.12 -5.67 7.66
C VAL A 302 -2.60 -4.82 8.84
N ILE A 303 -2.95 -5.17 10.08
CA ILE A 303 -2.46 -4.44 11.27
C ILE A 303 -0.96 -4.60 11.42
N GLY A 304 -0.46 -5.82 11.32
CA GLY A 304 0.97 -6.11 11.44
C GLY A 304 1.79 -5.50 10.32
N ASP A 305 1.28 -5.57 9.10
CA ASP A 305 1.94 -4.97 7.95
C ASP A 305 1.98 -3.45 8.06
N THR A 306 0.86 -2.83 8.47
CA THR A 306 0.78 -1.38 8.65
C THR A 306 1.73 -0.88 9.75
N ILE A 307 1.84 -1.58 10.88
CA ILE A 307 2.81 -1.25 11.93
C ILE A 307 4.25 -1.32 11.38
N CYS A 308 4.58 -2.38 10.64
CA CYS A 308 5.89 -2.54 10.01
C CYS A 308 6.17 -1.44 8.96
N GLN A 309 5.19 -1.12 8.14
CA GLN A 309 5.28 -0.05 7.13
C GLN A 309 5.48 1.32 7.76
N PHE A 310 4.76 1.61 8.85
CA PHE A 310 4.93 2.85 9.59
C PHE A 310 6.37 3.03 10.09
N TYR A 311 6.93 2.00 10.75
CA TYR A 311 8.32 2.07 11.19
C TYR A 311 9.30 2.15 10.02
N LEU A 312 9.04 1.47 8.90
CA LEU A 312 9.88 1.57 7.70
C LEU A 312 9.87 2.99 7.12
N ALA A 313 8.72 3.67 7.14
CA ALA A 313 8.61 5.06 6.69
C ALA A 313 9.37 6.06 7.59
N GLU A 314 9.51 5.73 8.90
CA GLU A 314 10.19 6.59 9.89
C GLU A 314 11.68 6.26 10.05
N THR A 315 12.10 5.04 9.68
CA THR A 315 13.44 4.52 9.96
C THR A 315 14.28 4.47 8.69
N TYR A 316 15.45 5.10 8.73
CA TYR A 316 16.36 5.15 7.60
C TYR A 316 17.45 4.07 7.67
N LEU A 317 17.81 3.60 8.86
CA LEU A 317 18.93 2.68 9.07
C LEU A 317 18.46 1.32 9.61
N ASP A 318 19.17 0.27 9.21
CA ASP A 318 18.97 -1.07 9.74
C ASP A 318 19.30 -1.15 11.25
N ILE A 319 18.73 -2.13 11.92
CA ILE A 319 18.74 -2.24 13.38
C ILE A 319 20.15 -2.45 13.98
N LEU A 320 21.04 -3.12 13.25
CA LEU A 320 22.39 -3.39 13.76
C LEU A 320 23.32 -2.18 13.63
N LYS A 321 24.22 -2.00 14.62
CA LYS A 321 25.37 -1.06 14.48
C LYS A 321 26.27 -1.51 13.33
N PRO A 322 27.12 -0.62 12.81
CA PRO A 322 28.23 -1.03 11.97
C PRO A 322 29.07 -2.06 12.74
N LEU A 323 29.21 -3.26 12.20
CA LEU A 323 30.05 -4.30 12.75
C LEU A 323 31.46 -4.19 12.15
N SER A 324 32.46 -4.89 12.74
CA SER A 324 33.80 -4.88 12.21
C SER A 324 33.86 -5.43 10.79
N GLU A 325 34.82 -5.00 9.98
CA GLU A 325 35.03 -5.53 8.62
C GLU A 325 35.16 -7.06 8.57
N LYS A 326 35.57 -7.69 9.66
CA LYS A 326 35.68 -9.15 9.78
C LYS A 326 34.35 -9.87 9.79
N ASP A 327 33.27 -9.19 10.21
CA ASP A 327 31.93 -9.77 10.29
C ASP A 327 31.18 -9.64 8.96
N GLY A 328 31.76 -8.96 7.97
CA GLY A 328 31.20 -8.84 6.62
C GLY A 328 29.84 -8.13 6.53
N TYR A 329 29.43 -7.45 7.61
CA TYR A 329 28.17 -6.69 7.65
C TYR A 329 28.42 -5.22 7.38
N GLN A 330 27.89 -4.76 6.27
CA GLN A 330 27.74 -3.34 5.98
C GLN A 330 26.32 -2.91 6.30
N ARG A 331 26.19 -1.91 7.18
CA ARG A 331 24.87 -1.41 7.60
C ARG A 331 24.05 -0.98 6.39
N GLN A 332 22.82 -1.48 6.32
CA GLN A 332 21.92 -1.22 5.21
C GLN A 332 21.05 0.01 5.48
N THR A 333 20.72 0.74 4.43
CA THR A 333 19.69 1.76 4.46
C THR A 333 18.33 1.12 4.20
N LEU A 334 17.44 1.23 5.18
CA LEU A 334 16.06 0.75 5.05
C LEU A 334 15.18 1.88 4.49
N SER A 335 14.70 1.68 3.29
CA SER A 335 13.78 2.62 2.62
C SER A 335 12.84 1.84 1.72
N ALA A 336 11.62 2.31 1.58
CA ALA A 336 10.70 1.74 0.60
C ALA A 336 11.19 1.92 -0.84
N LEU A 337 12.04 2.91 -1.11
CA LEU A 337 12.70 3.14 -2.41
C LEU A 337 13.88 2.20 -2.67
N ASN A 338 14.48 1.63 -1.61
CA ASN A 338 15.64 0.74 -1.72
C ASN A 338 15.21 -0.70 -2.01
N HIS A 339 15.03 -1.02 -3.28
CA HIS A 339 14.68 -2.38 -3.72
C HIS A 339 15.90 -3.35 -3.76
N GLN A 340 17.12 -2.87 -3.51
CA GLN A 340 18.31 -3.71 -3.46
C GLN A 340 18.40 -4.48 -2.13
N VAL A 341 17.77 -3.95 -1.06
CA VAL A 341 17.74 -4.60 0.26
C VAL A 341 16.49 -5.49 0.34
N LYS A 342 16.73 -6.77 0.56
CA LYS A 342 15.68 -7.73 0.88
C LYS A 342 15.31 -7.59 2.36
N LEU A 343 14.08 -7.22 2.64
CA LEU A 343 13.54 -7.08 3.99
C LEU A 343 12.86 -8.37 4.45
N GLN A 344 12.94 -8.63 5.74
CA GLN A 344 12.27 -9.74 6.42
C GLN A 344 11.54 -9.24 7.67
N LYS A 345 10.36 -9.80 7.96
CA LYS A 345 9.69 -9.63 9.25
C LYS A 345 10.48 -10.37 10.32
N HIS A 346 11.02 -9.65 11.27
CA HIS A 346 11.79 -10.14 12.39
C HIS A 346 10.96 -10.11 13.67
N HIS A 347 11.00 -11.20 14.45
CA HIS A 347 10.42 -11.22 15.79
C HIS A 347 11.36 -10.53 16.76
N ILE A 348 10.96 -9.39 17.30
CA ILE A 348 11.75 -8.61 18.25
C ILE A 348 12.06 -9.46 19.49
N MET A 349 11.03 -10.10 20.06
CA MET A 349 11.19 -11.18 21.04
C MET A 349 11.35 -12.50 20.30
N PRO A 350 12.55 -13.13 20.33
CA PRO A 350 12.85 -14.23 19.42
C PRO A 350 12.07 -15.50 19.70
N ILE A 351 11.40 -16.06 18.69
CA ILE A 351 10.74 -17.39 18.79
C ILE A 351 11.77 -18.53 18.94
N GLY A 352 12.99 -18.34 18.43
CA GLY A 352 14.06 -19.34 18.52
C GLY A 352 14.43 -19.69 19.98
N SER A 353 14.45 -18.68 20.84
CA SER A 353 14.71 -18.88 22.28
C SER A 353 13.60 -19.65 23.00
N LEU A 354 12.34 -19.52 22.54
CA LEU A 354 11.22 -20.36 23.01
C LEU A 354 11.41 -21.82 22.69
N ASN A 355 11.91 -22.15 21.50
CA ASN A 355 12.10 -23.53 21.10
C ASN A 355 13.17 -24.25 21.96
N ALA A 356 14.18 -23.52 22.45
CA ALA A 356 15.17 -24.08 23.36
C ALA A 356 14.52 -24.48 24.71
N LYS A 357 13.55 -23.67 25.20
CA LYS A 357 12.84 -23.91 26.46
C LYS A 357 11.78 -25.02 26.36
N TYR A 358 11.08 -25.11 25.22
CA TYR A 358 9.92 -25.98 25.03
C TYR A 358 10.18 -27.14 24.04
N LYS A 359 11.42 -27.60 23.95
CA LYS A 359 11.80 -28.74 23.09
C LYS A 359 10.89 -29.94 23.26
N ASP A 360 10.39 -30.17 24.47
CA ASP A 360 9.56 -31.35 24.83
C ASP A 360 8.10 -31.23 24.36
N ALA A 361 7.67 -30.11 23.86
CA ALA A 361 6.28 -29.88 23.41
C ALA A 361 6.02 -30.29 21.94
N GLY A 362 6.98 -30.87 21.24
CA GLY A 362 6.82 -31.35 19.85
C GLY A 362 6.58 -30.23 18.79
N LYS A 363 6.59 -28.96 19.18
CA LYS A 363 6.40 -27.85 18.25
C LYS A 363 7.75 -27.36 17.69
N THR A 364 7.85 -27.29 16.37
CA THR A 364 9.00 -26.68 15.67
C THR A 364 8.91 -25.16 15.66
N THR A 365 10.02 -24.46 15.41
CA THR A 365 10.03 -23.01 15.20
C THR A 365 9.07 -22.59 14.07
N ALA A 366 9.01 -23.40 13.00
CA ALA A 366 8.10 -23.16 11.88
C ALA A 366 6.63 -23.28 12.27
N SER A 367 6.28 -24.29 13.11
CA SER A 367 4.89 -24.44 13.60
C SER A 367 4.50 -23.32 14.55
N ARG A 368 5.42 -22.82 15.38
CA ARG A 368 5.17 -21.68 16.30
C ARG A 368 4.98 -20.36 15.55
N ARG A 369 5.71 -20.14 14.44
CA ARG A 369 5.51 -18.96 13.55
C ARG A 369 4.14 -18.94 12.89
N LYS A 370 3.51 -20.10 12.72
CA LYS A 370 2.17 -20.26 12.14
C LYS A 370 1.04 -20.32 13.18
N ASP A 371 1.37 -20.32 14.46
CA ASP A 371 0.41 -20.39 15.55
C ASP A 371 -0.19 -19.00 15.82
N ASN A 372 -1.31 -18.71 15.17
CA ASN A 372 -2.00 -17.43 15.33
C ASN A 372 -2.48 -17.18 16.76
N SER A 373 -2.53 -18.19 17.63
CA SER A 373 -2.92 -18.03 19.04
C SER A 373 -1.77 -17.59 19.94
N SER A 374 -0.53 -17.64 19.43
CA SER A 374 0.66 -17.31 20.22
C SER A 374 0.90 -15.80 20.30
N PRO A 375 0.99 -15.20 21.50
CA PRO A 375 1.31 -13.77 21.66
C PRO A 375 2.65 -13.34 21.03
N TYR A 376 3.57 -14.30 20.81
CA TYR A 376 4.81 -14.04 20.06
C TYR A 376 4.55 -13.62 18.61
N ASN A 377 3.39 -13.96 18.05
CA ASN A 377 2.95 -13.53 16.73
C ASN A 377 2.08 -12.25 16.76
N SER A 378 2.05 -11.56 17.90
CA SER A 378 1.43 -10.23 17.97
C SER A 378 2.05 -9.30 16.93
N PRO A 379 1.23 -8.47 16.25
CA PRO A 379 1.70 -7.43 15.34
C PRO A 379 2.79 -6.54 15.94
N LEU A 380 2.74 -6.34 17.25
CA LEU A 380 3.70 -5.51 17.99
C LEU A 380 5.05 -6.19 18.18
N ASN A 381 5.15 -7.49 17.97
CA ASN A 381 6.42 -8.22 18.06
C ASN A 381 7.17 -8.28 16.73
N PHE A 382 6.74 -7.54 15.70
CA PHE A 382 7.40 -7.52 14.41
C PHE A 382 8.10 -6.20 14.10
N LEU A 383 9.19 -6.31 13.36
CA LEU A 383 9.91 -5.22 12.72
C LEU A 383 10.43 -5.69 11.36
N LEU A 384 10.49 -4.81 10.37
CA LEU A 384 11.19 -5.07 9.12
C LEU A 384 12.68 -4.73 9.29
N ILE A 385 13.54 -5.72 9.05
CA ILE A 385 15.00 -5.56 9.03
C ILE A 385 15.56 -6.19 7.76
N SER A 386 16.81 -5.90 7.42
CA SER A 386 17.43 -6.56 6.27
C SER A 386 17.62 -8.06 6.50
N GLU A 387 17.58 -8.85 5.42
CA GLU A 387 17.89 -10.28 5.46
C GLU A 387 19.29 -10.53 6.06
N LYS A 388 20.24 -9.64 5.79
CA LYS A 388 21.60 -9.73 6.34
C LYS A 388 21.61 -9.55 7.86
N ALA A 389 20.91 -8.52 8.38
CA ALA A 389 20.81 -8.31 9.81
C ALA A 389 20.10 -9.49 10.49
N ASN A 390 18.98 -9.94 9.90
CA ASN A 390 18.24 -11.10 10.43
C ASN A 390 19.10 -12.38 10.44
N GLY A 391 19.95 -12.58 9.42
CA GLY A 391 20.91 -13.68 9.35
C GLY A 391 22.00 -13.62 10.43
N LEU A 392 22.43 -12.44 10.85
CA LEU A 392 23.41 -12.27 11.93
C LEU A 392 22.78 -12.47 13.32
N ILE A 393 21.55 -12.00 13.50
CA ILE A 393 20.82 -12.16 14.76
C ILE A 393 20.46 -13.65 14.98
N GLN A 394 19.99 -14.36 13.96
CA GLN A 394 19.62 -15.79 13.97
C GLN A 394 18.91 -16.25 15.27
N ASN A 395 19.62 -17.09 16.03
CA ASN A 395 19.17 -17.69 17.28
C ASN A 395 19.82 -17.06 18.51
N SER A 396 20.38 -15.86 18.38
CA SER A 396 20.95 -15.11 19.50
C SER A 396 19.94 -14.96 20.63
N THR A 397 20.44 -14.94 21.85
CA THR A 397 19.63 -14.52 23.00
C THR A 397 19.23 -13.06 22.84
N LEU A 398 18.19 -12.66 23.54
CA LEU A 398 17.79 -11.24 23.51
C LEU A 398 18.94 -10.31 23.94
N LYS A 399 19.71 -10.70 24.95
CA LYS A 399 20.86 -9.94 25.42
C LYS A 399 21.92 -9.79 24.34
N GLU A 400 22.37 -10.89 23.73
CA GLU A 400 23.39 -10.86 22.67
C GLU A 400 22.93 -10.03 21.47
N TYR A 401 21.69 -10.21 21.05
CA TYR A 401 21.11 -9.48 19.94
C TYR A 401 21.00 -7.98 20.23
N MET A 402 20.57 -7.59 21.42
CA MET A 402 20.46 -6.18 21.82
C MET A 402 21.83 -5.48 21.89
N GLU A 403 22.89 -6.19 22.24
CA GLU A 403 24.27 -5.66 22.24
C GLU A 403 24.75 -5.33 20.81
N LEU A 404 24.24 -6.01 19.79
CA LEU A 404 24.53 -5.75 18.39
C LEU A 404 23.73 -4.57 17.82
N CYS A 405 22.62 -4.19 18.44
CA CYS A 405 21.73 -3.18 17.92
C CYS A 405 22.20 -1.75 18.17
N ASP A 406 21.83 -0.86 17.26
CA ASP A 406 22.03 0.58 17.40
C ASP A 406 20.96 1.20 18.30
N GLU A 407 21.38 1.86 19.37
CA GLU A 407 20.47 2.45 20.35
C GLU A 407 19.55 3.52 19.75
N THR A 408 20.04 4.31 18.80
CA THR A 408 19.22 5.35 18.15
C THR A 408 18.10 4.71 17.34
N VAL A 409 18.40 3.63 16.60
CA VAL A 409 17.38 2.90 15.84
C VAL A 409 16.38 2.23 16.76
N LEU A 410 16.86 1.59 17.85
CA LEU A 410 15.96 0.98 18.84
C LEU A 410 14.96 1.98 19.43
N ASN A 411 15.39 3.23 19.69
CA ASN A 411 14.49 4.31 20.13
C ASN A 411 13.48 4.69 19.05
N ASN A 412 13.92 4.77 17.78
CA ASN A 412 13.08 5.17 16.68
C ASN A 412 12.00 4.13 16.34
N VAL A 413 12.21 2.87 16.72
CA VAL A 413 11.24 1.79 16.49
C VAL A 413 10.55 1.30 17.76
N ASP A 414 10.58 2.10 18.83
CA ASP A 414 9.93 1.84 20.12
C ASP A 414 10.30 0.49 20.75
N ILE A 415 11.58 0.13 20.66
CA ILE A 415 12.12 -1.09 21.27
C ILE A 415 12.95 -0.76 22.51
N LYS A 416 13.57 0.44 22.58
CA LYS A 416 14.32 0.89 23.75
C LYS A 416 13.36 1.55 24.74
N ASP A 417 13.35 1.11 25.89
CA ASP A 417 13.09 1.65 27.21
C ASP A 417 12.30 0.71 28.11
N HIS A 418 12.62 0.75 29.37
CA HIS A 418 11.97 0.13 30.54
C HIS A 418 11.64 -1.36 30.42
N ALA A 419 10.89 -1.82 29.40
CA ALA A 419 10.55 -3.21 29.23
C ALA A 419 11.80 -4.08 28.94
N PHE A 420 12.72 -3.59 28.09
CA PHE A 420 13.99 -4.31 27.83
C PHE A 420 14.98 -4.15 28.98
N ALA A 421 15.04 -2.99 29.62
CA ALA A 421 15.94 -2.78 30.76
C ALA A 421 15.60 -3.71 31.91
N ASP A 422 14.31 -3.93 32.19
CA ASP A 422 13.86 -4.85 33.24
C ASP A 422 14.06 -6.31 32.85
N ILE A 423 13.85 -6.65 31.56
CA ILE A 423 14.11 -7.99 31.02
C ILE A 423 15.62 -8.28 31.00
N GLN A 424 16.47 -7.31 30.63
CA GLN A 424 17.93 -7.45 30.67
C GLN A 424 18.47 -7.61 32.08
N LYS A 425 17.90 -6.89 33.07
CA LYS A 425 18.33 -6.97 34.47
C LYS A 425 18.07 -8.34 35.10
N GLN A 426 17.10 -9.09 34.59
CA GLN A 426 16.70 -10.37 35.15
C GLN A 426 17.54 -11.55 34.65
N ASP A 427 18.58 -11.33 33.85
CA ASP A 427 19.47 -12.37 33.30
C ASP A 427 18.71 -13.55 32.64
N LEU A 428 17.67 -13.23 31.89
CA LEU A 428 16.72 -14.22 31.38
C LEU A 428 17.28 -15.10 30.26
N GLY A 429 18.57 -15.00 29.94
CA GLY A 429 19.22 -15.88 28.97
C GLY A 429 18.33 -16.18 27.75
N TYR A 430 18.02 -17.45 27.52
CA TYR A 430 17.09 -17.91 26.47
C TYR A 430 15.61 -17.92 26.89
N GLN A 431 15.25 -17.41 28.07
CA GLN A 431 13.96 -17.64 28.68
C GLN A 431 13.17 -16.35 28.91
N ILE A 432 12.53 -15.84 27.83
CA ILE A 432 11.49 -14.84 28.01
C ILE A 432 10.21 -15.57 28.41
N GLY A 433 9.67 -15.30 29.60
CA GLY A 433 8.39 -15.84 30.02
C GLY A 433 7.21 -15.12 29.37
N ASP A 434 6.04 -15.72 29.41
CA ASP A 434 4.83 -15.12 28.86
C ASP A 434 4.48 -13.78 29.54
N LYS A 435 4.84 -13.61 30.83
CA LYS A 435 4.61 -12.38 31.59
C LYS A 435 5.49 -11.22 31.05
N GLU A 436 6.75 -11.48 30.81
CA GLU A 436 7.70 -10.51 30.29
C GLU A 436 7.33 -10.10 28.86
N LEU A 437 6.91 -11.04 28.04
CA LEU A 437 6.38 -10.78 26.69
C LEU A 437 5.16 -9.86 26.76
N GLN A 438 4.20 -10.14 27.63
CA GLN A 438 3.02 -9.29 27.80
C GLN A 438 3.37 -7.88 28.23
N ILE A 439 4.31 -7.69 29.16
CA ILE A 439 4.81 -6.38 29.57
C ILE A 439 5.42 -5.62 28.39
N PHE A 440 6.24 -6.31 27.59
CA PHE A 440 6.82 -5.73 26.37
C PHE A 440 5.76 -5.31 25.37
N LEU A 441 4.80 -6.18 25.07
CA LEU A 441 3.73 -5.89 24.11
C LEU A 441 2.84 -4.73 24.58
N GLU A 442 2.51 -4.66 25.87
CA GLU A 442 1.76 -3.55 26.48
C GLU A 442 2.48 -2.21 26.29
N LYS A 443 3.78 -2.18 26.62
CA LYS A 443 4.58 -0.97 26.49
C LYS A 443 4.67 -0.54 25.02
N ARG A 444 4.97 -1.49 24.12
CA ARG A 444 5.09 -1.21 22.69
C ARG A 444 3.76 -0.75 22.07
N TYR A 445 2.62 -1.28 22.55
CA TYR A 445 1.30 -0.78 22.14
C TYR A 445 1.13 0.70 22.48
N GLN A 446 1.46 1.09 23.72
CA GLN A 446 1.35 2.49 24.16
C GLN A 446 2.28 3.40 23.36
N ASP A 447 3.54 3.00 23.19
CA ASP A 447 4.54 3.79 22.50
C ASP A 447 4.18 3.96 21.00
N PHE A 448 3.80 2.88 20.32
CA PHE A 448 3.35 2.94 18.92
C PHE A 448 2.11 3.85 18.77
N ARG A 449 1.08 3.62 19.59
CA ARG A 449 -0.15 4.42 19.53
C ARG A 449 0.13 5.90 19.81
N ASN A 450 0.96 6.21 20.79
CA ASN A 450 1.35 7.58 21.10
C ASN A 450 2.14 8.20 19.95
N ARG A 451 3.12 7.48 19.37
CA ARG A 451 3.94 7.95 18.26
C ARG A 451 3.07 8.31 17.06
N ILE A 452 2.22 7.38 16.59
CA ILE A 452 1.40 7.60 15.41
C ILE A 452 0.36 8.72 15.64
N THR A 453 -0.29 8.77 16.79
CA THR A 453 -1.26 9.84 17.10
C THR A 453 -0.59 11.19 17.24
N THR A 454 0.61 11.26 17.81
CA THR A 454 1.41 12.49 17.90
C THR A 454 1.86 12.95 16.52
N LYS A 455 2.37 12.02 15.67
CA LYS A 455 2.70 12.33 14.29
C LYS A 455 1.50 12.90 13.53
N CYS A 456 0.34 12.23 13.62
CA CYS A 456 -0.88 12.69 12.97
C CYS A 456 -1.30 14.11 13.42
N ARG A 457 -1.20 14.40 14.72
CA ARG A 457 -1.49 15.75 15.24
C ARG A 457 -0.52 16.79 14.73
N ASN A 458 0.78 16.48 14.73
CA ASN A 458 1.82 17.41 14.27
C ASN A 458 1.69 17.72 12.78
N LEU A 459 1.28 16.74 11.95
CA LEU A 459 1.06 16.94 10.53
C LEU A 459 -0.20 17.78 10.21
N LEU A 460 -1.16 17.83 11.13
CA LEU A 460 -2.41 18.60 10.94
C LEU A 460 -2.35 20.05 11.47
N ASN A 461 -1.36 20.35 12.31
CA ASN A 461 -1.09 21.69 12.83
C ASN A 461 -0.22 22.50 11.87
#